data_65ed53f4e6a46dfd08dd70ec460cf0af
#
_entry.id   65ed53f4e6a46dfd08dd70ec460cf0af
#
_cell.length_a   1.000
_cell.length_b   1.000
_cell.length_c   1.000
_cell.angle_alpha   90.00
_cell.angle_beta   90.00
_cell.angle_gamma   90.00
#
_symmetry.space_group_name_H-M   'P 1'
#
loop_
_entity.id
_entity.type
_entity.pdbx_description
1 polymer ?
#
loop_
_entity_poly.entity_id
_entity_poly.type
_entity_poly.pdbx_seq_one_letter_code
_entity_poly.pdbx_strand_id
1 'polypeptide(L)'
;VLSSDVIVENGNGMYRKYALDAFFVHDSEDTSKLYAFNGEFKFASAFLQLAGLYNPVASFTIGHGETEPKALMQLFEDAGYTVKTVNLKEERPDPYTKVMVICNPIYDFLGENTDGTQNEISVIDDYLLDQGALMVFCSPSTPKLPALAEYLEEWGIAFGDTVIKDTASAASPDGLSVIATLPTEGVGASLHSDMRALSSQPIVVAKNATPVYSLFTEKNQRTVSSVLSTTKSALSIASDGTESRGQYDLMTLSRESRLKDEETLYSYVLACGSVDFTDDSYLTKNSYGNRDILYAAMKAFNRDMVPIKINYRYFDDTSLSVSTAQTNGWLIALGVALPAAVLLAGAVVYVRRRHL
;
A
#
# COMPACT_ATOMS: atom_id res chain seq x y z
N VAL A 1 30.38 -8.89 13.58
CA VAL A 1 29.52 -10.08 13.49
C VAL A 1 29.27 -10.56 14.91
N LEU A 2 28.01 -10.67 15.31
CA LEU A 2 27.59 -11.26 16.57
C LEU A 2 27.35 -12.76 16.39
N SER A 3 27.40 -13.54 17.46
CA SER A 3 27.13 -14.98 17.41
C SER A 3 25.69 -15.32 16.98
N SER A 4 24.78 -14.34 17.04
CA SER A 4 23.39 -14.44 16.62
C SER A 4 23.13 -13.88 15.21
N ASP A 5 24.16 -13.45 14.48
CA ASP A 5 23.98 -12.94 13.13
C ASP A 5 23.80 -14.10 12.11
N VAL A 6 22.86 -13.94 11.20
CA VAL A 6 22.69 -14.82 10.03
C VAL A 6 23.36 -14.15 8.86
N ILE A 7 24.30 -14.84 8.22
CA ILE A 7 25.03 -14.34 7.05
C ILE A 7 24.67 -15.21 5.85
N VAL A 8 24.21 -14.58 4.79
CA VAL A 8 24.01 -15.21 3.48
C VAL A 8 25.09 -14.64 2.55
N GLU A 9 25.92 -15.49 1.95
CA GLU A 9 27.05 -15.11 1.11
C GLU A 9 26.96 -15.82 -0.24
N ASN A 10 27.37 -15.13 -1.32
CA ASN A 10 27.64 -15.75 -2.61
C ASN A 10 29.16 -16.06 -2.76
N GLY A 11 29.52 -16.93 -3.73
CA GLY A 11 30.91 -17.32 -3.94
C GLY A 11 31.86 -16.19 -4.40
N ASN A 12 31.35 -14.96 -4.59
CA ASN A 12 32.09 -13.79 -5.04
C ASN A 12 32.41 -12.80 -3.91
N GLY A 13 32.17 -13.19 -2.64
CA GLY A 13 32.44 -12.38 -1.48
C GLY A 13 31.39 -11.30 -1.17
N MET A 14 30.30 -11.23 -1.94
CA MET A 14 29.14 -10.42 -1.54
C MET A 14 28.33 -11.16 -0.49
N TYR A 15 27.86 -10.45 0.53
CA TYR A 15 27.08 -11.05 1.60
C TYR A 15 25.96 -10.13 2.08
N ARG A 16 24.96 -10.74 2.72
CA ARG A 16 23.92 -10.10 3.50
C ARG A 16 24.02 -10.56 4.93
N LYS A 17 23.92 -9.60 5.85
CA LYS A 17 23.95 -9.87 7.30
C LYS A 17 22.63 -9.44 7.90
N TYR A 18 22.01 -10.32 8.65
CA TYR A 18 20.79 -10.08 9.40
C TYR A 18 21.03 -10.41 10.86
N ALA A 19 20.50 -9.61 11.78
CA ALA A 19 20.32 -10.06 13.15
C ALA A 19 19.30 -11.22 13.16
N LEU A 20 19.47 -12.20 14.02
CA LEU A 20 18.51 -13.33 14.12
C LEU A 20 17.08 -12.84 14.36
N ASP A 21 16.93 -11.78 15.15
CA ASP A 21 15.65 -11.16 15.47
C ASP A 21 14.91 -10.64 14.21
N ALA A 22 15.62 -10.22 13.18
CA ALA A 22 15.04 -9.75 11.91
C ALA A 22 14.27 -10.83 11.13
N PHE A 23 14.40 -12.12 11.53
CA PHE A 23 13.63 -13.24 10.97
C PHE A 23 12.26 -13.41 11.64
N PHE A 24 11.98 -12.63 12.69
CA PHE A 24 10.75 -12.69 13.44
C PHE A 24 10.01 -11.36 13.36
N VAL A 25 8.69 -11.44 13.30
CA VAL A 25 7.81 -10.29 13.41
C VAL A 25 7.26 -10.26 14.82
N HIS A 26 7.39 -9.13 15.47
CA HIS A 26 6.88 -8.91 16.82
C HIS A 26 5.43 -8.41 16.79
N ASP A 27 4.71 -8.65 17.87
CA ASP A 27 3.36 -8.10 18.02
C ASP A 27 3.43 -6.58 18.15
N SER A 28 2.51 -5.87 17.49
CA SER A 28 2.49 -4.39 17.48
C SER A 28 2.09 -3.78 18.83
N GLU A 29 1.36 -4.53 19.67
CA GLU A 29 0.94 -4.09 21.01
C GLU A 29 1.91 -4.56 22.10
N ASP A 30 2.58 -5.70 21.88
CA ASP A 30 3.56 -6.27 22.82
C ASP A 30 4.80 -6.76 22.06
N THR A 31 5.79 -5.89 21.93
CA THR A 31 7.04 -6.19 21.22
C THR A 31 7.89 -7.31 21.83
N SER A 32 7.59 -7.78 23.04
CA SER A 32 8.23 -8.95 23.63
C SER A 32 7.67 -10.27 23.08
N LYS A 33 6.51 -10.22 22.44
CA LYS A 33 5.81 -11.39 21.88
C LYS A 33 6.16 -11.57 20.41
N LEU A 34 6.64 -12.75 20.06
CA LEU A 34 6.84 -13.14 18.67
C LEU A 34 5.49 -13.46 18.01
N TYR A 35 5.22 -12.83 16.89
CA TYR A 35 3.96 -12.93 16.16
C TYR A 35 4.06 -13.86 14.96
N ALA A 36 5.13 -13.75 14.17
CA ALA A 36 5.33 -14.53 12.97
C ALA A 36 6.81 -14.77 12.66
N PHE A 37 7.07 -15.75 11.79
CA PHE A 37 8.37 -16.02 11.19
C PHE A 37 8.40 -15.51 9.74
N ASN A 38 9.42 -14.72 9.41
CA ASN A 38 9.63 -14.11 8.08
C ASN A 38 10.87 -14.66 7.35
N GLY A 39 11.44 -15.75 7.83
CA GLY A 39 12.73 -16.22 7.33
C GLY A 39 12.74 -16.64 5.86
N GLU A 40 11.67 -17.25 5.38
CA GLU A 40 11.57 -17.68 3.97
C GLU A 40 11.67 -16.47 3.02
N PHE A 41 10.98 -15.39 3.33
CA PHE A 41 11.03 -14.15 2.55
C PHE A 41 12.42 -13.49 2.63
N LYS A 42 13.02 -13.42 3.82
CA LYS A 42 14.36 -12.87 4.05
C LYS A 42 15.42 -13.61 3.24
N PHE A 43 15.40 -14.95 3.25
CA PHE A 43 16.34 -15.75 2.45
C PHE A 43 16.10 -15.58 0.95
N ALA A 44 14.85 -15.60 0.48
CA ALA A 44 14.53 -15.40 -0.93
C ALA A 44 15.00 -14.02 -1.40
N SER A 45 14.76 -12.96 -0.61
CA SER A 45 15.26 -11.61 -0.90
C SER A 45 16.79 -11.55 -0.93
N ALA A 46 17.46 -12.20 0.04
CA ALA A 46 18.92 -12.24 0.08
C ALA A 46 19.50 -12.94 -1.16
N PHE A 47 18.92 -14.06 -1.59
CA PHE A 47 19.37 -14.79 -2.77
C PHE A 47 19.20 -13.97 -4.06
N LEU A 48 18.06 -13.29 -4.23
CA LEU A 48 17.84 -12.41 -5.38
C LEU A 48 18.86 -11.27 -5.42
N GLN A 49 19.14 -10.64 -4.28
CA GLN A 49 20.12 -9.56 -4.18
C GLN A 49 21.54 -10.02 -4.45
N LEU A 50 21.94 -11.18 -3.91
CA LEU A 50 23.28 -11.74 -4.10
C LEU A 50 23.49 -12.31 -5.51
N ALA A 51 22.40 -12.56 -6.26
CA ALA A 51 22.42 -12.87 -7.68
C ALA A 51 22.51 -11.61 -8.55
N GLY A 52 22.14 -10.43 -8.04
CA GLY A 52 22.21 -9.13 -8.72
C GLY A 52 23.60 -8.51 -8.65
N LEU A 53 23.82 -7.47 -9.46
CA LEU A 53 25.10 -6.74 -9.50
C LEU A 53 25.15 -5.57 -8.49
N TYR A 54 24.01 -5.13 -7.96
CA TYR A 54 23.89 -3.99 -7.05
C TYR A 54 22.65 -4.11 -6.18
N ASN A 55 22.62 -3.34 -5.07
CA ASN A 55 21.48 -3.27 -4.19
C ASN A 55 20.58 -2.09 -4.58
N PRO A 56 19.29 -2.32 -4.82
CA PRO A 56 18.37 -1.22 -5.03
C PRO A 56 18.25 -0.38 -3.75
N VAL A 57 18.12 0.94 -3.92
CA VAL A 57 17.88 1.88 -2.83
C VAL A 57 16.43 2.33 -2.87
N ALA A 58 15.80 2.42 -1.70
CA ALA A 58 14.56 3.15 -1.47
C ALA A 58 14.88 4.44 -0.71
N SER A 59 14.63 5.59 -1.34
CA SER A 59 14.91 6.90 -0.76
C SER A 59 13.63 7.52 -0.23
N PHE A 60 13.56 7.76 1.08
CA PHE A 60 12.45 8.42 1.74
C PHE A 60 12.77 9.91 1.90
N THR A 61 11.91 10.79 1.39
CA THR A 61 12.10 12.23 1.52
C THR A 61 11.98 12.68 2.97
N ILE A 62 12.79 13.67 3.33
CA ILE A 62 12.75 14.38 4.62
C ILE A 62 12.94 15.88 4.36
N GLY A 63 12.53 16.70 5.32
CA GLY A 63 12.70 18.16 5.24
C GLY A 63 11.39 18.92 5.02
N HIS A 64 10.28 18.21 4.74
CA HIS A 64 8.95 18.79 4.55
C HIS A 64 7.97 18.40 5.66
N GLY A 65 8.47 17.93 6.81
CA GLY A 65 7.65 17.49 7.94
C GLY A 65 6.93 16.20 7.68
N GLU A 66 7.51 15.34 6.84
CA GLU A 66 6.95 14.03 6.48
C GLU A 66 6.74 13.14 7.70
N THR A 67 5.74 12.29 7.62
CA THR A 67 5.56 11.19 8.57
C THR A 67 6.54 10.07 8.24
N GLU A 68 7.32 9.61 9.21
CA GLU A 68 8.23 8.46 9.05
C GLU A 68 7.42 7.15 9.02
N PRO A 69 7.26 6.49 7.86
CA PRO A 69 6.46 5.27 7.74
C PRO A 69 7.31 4.04 8.07
N LYS A 70 7.60 3.80 9.36
CA LYS A 70 8.54 2.77 9.82
C LYS A 70 8.21 1.37 9.29
N ALA A 71 6.94 0.98 9.30
CA ALA A 71 6.53 -0.33 8.80
C ALA A 71 6.75 -0.47 7.29
N LEU A 72 6.54 0.61 6.52
CA LEU A 72 6.86 0.64 5.09
C LEU A 72 8.38 0.59 4.85
N MET A 73 9.17 1.33 5.63
CA MET A 73 10.63 1.27 5.55
C MET A 73 11.14 -0.14 5.81
N GLN A 74 10.61 -0.80 6.86
CA GLN A 74 10.93 -2.20 7.18
C GLN A 74 10.51 -3.13 6.03
N LEU A 75 9.36 -2.87 5.39
CA LEU A 75 8.89 -3.65 4.25
C LEU A 75 9.85 -3.56 3.06
N PHE A 76 10.42 -2.38 2.79
CA PHE A 76 11.46 -2.20 1.77
C PHE A 76 12.75 -2.95 2.12
N GLU A 77 13.19 -2.89 3.38
CA GLU A 77 14.36 -3.66 3.84
C GLU A 77 14.12 -5.16 3.69
N ASP A 78 12.93 -5.64 4.05
CA ASP A 78 12.54 -7.04 3.89
C ASP A 78 12.52 -7.47 2.43
N ALA A 79 12.09 -6.59 1.53
CA ALA A 79 12.15 -6.79 0.08
C ALA A 79 13.57 -6.69 -0.49
N GLY A 80 14.55 -6.29 0.32
CA GLY A 80 15.94 -6.26 -0.05
C GLY A 80 16.48 -4.93 -0.54
N TYR A 81 15.75 -3.87 -0.35
CA TYR A 81 16.26 -2.53 -0.60
C TYR A 81 17.18 -2.07 0.53
N THR A 82 18.12 -1.21 0.18
CA THR A 82 18.78 -0.36 1.17
C THR A 82 17.92 0.86 1.37
N VAL A 83 17.41 1.06 2.57
CA VAL A 83 16.59 2.24 2.91
C VAL A 83 17.50 3.41 3.26
N LYS A 84 17.23 4.56 2.64
CA LYS A 84 17.92 5.84 2.90
C LYS A 84 16.89 6.95 3.03
N THR A 85 17.24 7.99 3.77
CA THR A 85 16.52 9.28 3.75
C THR A 85 17.26 10.26 2.85
N VAL A 86 16.53 11.20 2.24
CA VAL A 86 17.09 12.24 1.36
C VAL A 86 16.39 13.57 1.60
N ASN A 87 17.17 14.62 1.81
CA ASN A 87 16.68 16.01 1.81
C ASN A 87 16.94 16.62 0.42
N LEU A 88 15.88 16.73 -0.39
CA LEU A 88 16.00 17.20 -1.77
C LEU A 88 16.45 18.67 -1.91
N LYS A 89 16.40 19.46 -0.81
CA LYS A 89 16.98 20.82 -0.76
C LYS A 89 18.49 20.80 -0.76
N GLU A 90 19.11 19.75 -0.24
CA GLU A 90 20.54 19.67 0.05
C GLU A 90 21.25 18.71 -0.88
N GLU A 91 20.60 17.61 -1.28
CA GLU A 91 21.24 16.54 -2.02
C GLU A 91 20.31 15.90 -3.07
N ARG A 92 20.90 15.21 -4.02
CA ARG A 92 20.18 14.36 -4.96
C ARG A 92 20.01 12.94 -4.38
N PRO A 93 18.95 12.20 -4.80
CA PRO A 93 18.79 10.82 -4.38
C PRO A 93 20.02 9.98 -4.80
N ASP A 94 20.26 8.91 -4.04
CA ASP A 94 21.32 7.94 -4.34
C ASP A 94 21.20 7.44 -5.79
N PRO A 95 22.30 7.30 -6.57
CA PRO A 95 22.25 6.83 -7.96
C PRO A 95 21.60 5.46 -8.15
N TYR A 96 21.55 4.62 -7.09
CA TYR A 96 20.88 3.32 -7.11
C TYR A 96 19.44 3.38 -6.60
N THR A 97 18.88 4.56 -6.38
CA THR A 97 17.48 4.74 -5.97
C THR A 97 16.56 4.20 -7.07
N LYS A 98 15.76 3.21 -6.72
CA LYS A 98 14.72 2.64 -7.58
C LYS A 98 13.33 3.09 -7.22
N VAL A 99 13.12 3.43 -5.94
CA VAL A 99 11.86 3.97 -5.44
C VAL A 99 12.14 5.15 -4.54
N MET A 100 11.51 6.28 -4.83
CA MET A 100 11.44 7.44 -3.93
C MET A 100 10.07 7.43 -3.25
N VAL A 101 10.03 7.75 -1.96
CA VAL A 101 8.80 7.76 -1.17
C VAL A 101 8.61 9.11 -0.51
N ILE A 102 7.46 9.73 -0.76
CA ILE A 102 6.97 10.94 -0.10
C ILE A 102 5.79 10.52 0.78
N CYS A 103 5.88 10.73 2.09
CA CYS A 103 4.85 10.27 3.02
C CYS A 103 4.32 11.41 3.88
N ASN A 104 3.10 11.87 3.60
CA ASN A 104 2.37 12.88 4.35
C ASN A 104 3.18 14.16 4.63
N PRO A 105 3.70 14.85 3.62
CA PRO A 105 4.45 16.10 3.80
C PRO A 105 3.52 17.21 4.35
N ILE A 106 4.08 18.08 5.21
CA ILE A 106 3.36 19.21 5.80
C ILE A 106 3.75 20.52 5.10
N TYR A 107 4.95 20.60 4.55
CA TYR A 107 5.45 21.74 3.79
C TYR A 107 5.60 21.37 2.32
N ASP A 108 5.38 22.35 1.44
CA ASP A 108 5.48 22.15 0.00
C ASP A 108 6.93 22.06 -0.48
N PHE A 109 7.10 21.46 -1.66
CA PHE A 109 8.37 21.31 -2.34
C PHE A 109 8.68 22.57 -3.14
N LEU A 110 9.96 22.91 -3.28
CA LEU A 110 10.39 24.06 -4.06
C LEU A 110 10.25 23.77 -5.56
N GLY A 111 9.33 24.50 -6.21
CA GLY A 111 9.10 24.43 -7.66
C GLY A 111 10.00 25.36 -8.47
N GLU A 112 10.42 26.51 -7.89
CA GLU A 112 11.29 27.48 -8.54
C GLU A 112 12.48 27.83 -7.64
N ASN A 113 13.64 27.97 -8.26
CA ASN A 113 14.88 28.33 -7.55
C ASN A 113 15.00 29.87 -7.51
N THR A 114 14.51 30.50 -6.45
CA THR A 114 14.49 31.95 -6.27
C THR A 114 15.68 32.51 -5.47
N ASP A 115 16.39 31.66 -4.73
CA ASP A 115 17.45 32.08 -3.77
C ASP A 115 18.77 31.27 -3.89
N GLY A 116 18.92 30.46 -4.95
CA GLY A 116 20.06 29.58 -5.16
C GLY A 116 19.94 28.21 -4.49
N THR A 117 18.80 27.91 -3.80
CA THR A 117 18.49 26.58 -3.32
C THR A 117 18.13 25.63 -4.49
N GLN A 118 18.29 24.34 -4.29
CA GLN A 118 17.95 23.35 -5.31
C GLN A 118 16.44 23.33 -5.55
N ASN A 119 16.03 23.35 -6.82
CA ASN A 119 14.63 23.11 -7.21
C ASN A 119 14.31 21.64 -7.00
N GLU A 120 13.52 21.33 -5.98
CA GLU A 120 13.22 19.97 -5.56
C GLU A 120 12.31 19.23 -6.57
N ILE A 121 11.36 19.94 -7.18
CA ILE A 121 10.50 19.36 -8.22
C ILE A 121 11.33 18.95 -9.44
N SER A 122 12.33 19.77 -9.84
CA SER A 122 13.24 19.38 -10.92
C SER A 122 14.09 18.16 -10.58
N VAL A 123 14.47 17.99 -9.31
CA VAL A 123 15.19 16.78 -8.86
C VAL A 123 14.32 15.54 -8.96
N ILE A 124 13.04 15.65 -8.58
CA ILE A 124 12.07 14.56 -8.72
C ILE A 124 11.85 14.23 -10.20
N ASP A 125 11.73 15.26 -11.05
CA ASP A 125 11.54 15.08 -12.49
C ASP A 125 12.75 14.42 -13.14
N ASP A 126 13.96 14.90 -12.91
CA ASP A 126 15.21 14.29 -13.37
C ASP A 126 15.30 12.82 -12.95
N TYR A 127 14.94 12.52 -11.70
CA TYR A 127 14.94 11.18 -11.16
C TYR A 127 13.93 10.26 -11.89
N LEU A 128 12.71 10.76 -12.15
CA LEU A 128 11.70 10.00 -12.89
C LEU A 128 12.07 9.85 -14.38
N LEU A 129 12.77 10.85 -14.96
CA LEU A 129 13.31 10.77 -16.31
C LEU A 129 14.32 9.62 -16.48
N ASP A 130 15.03 9.23 -15.43
CA ASP A 130 15.99 8.11 -15.42
C ASP A 130 15.38 6.79 -14.91
N GLN A 131 14.13 6.53 -15.25
CA GLN A 131 13.41 5.28 -14.92
C GLN A 131 13.16 5.09 -13.42
N GLY A 132 13.03 6.17 -12.68
CA GLY A 132 12.66 6.15 -11.28
C GLY A 132 11.18 5.78 -11.07
N ALA A 133 10.86 5.44 -9.83
CA ALA A 133 9.49 5.27 -9.39
C ALA A 133 9.23 6.11 -8.13
N LEU A 134 8.10 6.82 -8.10
CA LEU A 134 7.67 7.65 -6.99
C LEU A 134 6.45 7.03 -6.31
N MET A 135 6.47 6.91 -5.00
CA MET A 135 5.30 6.60 -4.18
C MET A 135 4.94 7.82 -3.34
N VAL A 136 3.69 8.27 -3.43
CA VAL A 136 3.18 9.41 -2.65
C VAL A 136 2.00 8.95 -1.81
N PHE A 137 2.11 9.15 -0.50
CA PHE A 137 1.04 8.86 0.45
C PHE A 137 0.58 10.17 1.08
N CYS A 138 -0.72 10.48 0.90
CA CYS A 138 -1.38 11.62 1.50
C CYS A 138 -2.59 11.16 2.32
N SER A 139 -3.10 12.03 3.15
CA SER A 139 -4.30 11.82 3.97
C SER A 139 -5.22 13.03 3.88
N PRO A 140 -6.47 12.97 4.36
CA PRO A 140 -7.34 14.14 4.42
C PRO A 140 -6.76 15.31 5.23
N SER A 141 -5.79 15.05 6.10
CA SER A 141 -5.11 16.08 6.91
C SER A 141 -3.84 16.65 6.24
N THR A 142 -3.40 16.08 5.13
CA THR A 142 -2.26 16.63 4.37
C THR A 142 -2.65 18.01 3.83
N PRO A 143 -1.86 19.06 4.11
CA PRO A 143 -2.17 20.40 3.64
C PRO A 143 -2.06 20.51 2.11
N LYS A 144 -2.55 21.61 1.56
CA LYS A 144 -2.37 21.89 0.13
C LYS A 144 -0.90 22.16 -0.15
N LEU A 145 -0.36 21.48 -1.13
CA LEU A 145 1.04 21.50 -1.57
C LEU A 145 1.06 21.86 -3.05
N PRO A 146 0.92 23.16 -3.41
CA PRO A 146 0.71 23.59 -4.80
C PRO A 146 1.77 23.11 -5.77
N ALA A 147 3.06 23.20 -5.43
CA ALA A 147 4.13 22.78 -6.34
C ALA A 147 4.15 21.26 -6.57
N LEU A 148 4.00 20.48 -5.51
CA LEU A 148 3.89 19.02 -5.63
C LEU A 148 2.60 18.63 -6.38
N ALA A 149 1.48 19.30 -6.11
CA ALA A 149 0.21 19.01 -6.76
C ALA A 149 0.28 19.30 -8.27
N GLU A 150 0.80 20.45 -8.69
CA GLU A 150 0.98 20.80 -10.11
C GLU A 150 1.85 19.76 -10.83
N TYR A 151 2.93 19.34 -10.21
CA TYR A 151 3.78 18.28 -10.76
C TYR A 151 3.06 16.94 -10.90
N LEU A 152 2.27 16.53 -9.89
CA LEU A 152 1.50 15.29 -9.95
C LEU A 152 0.38 15.35 -11.00
N GLU A 153 -0.21 16.52 -11.24
CA GLU A 153 -1.19 16.73 -12.32
C GLU A 153 -0.61 16.46 -13.71
N GLU A 154 0.68 16.74 -13.92
CA GLU A 154 1.37 16.35 -15.16
C GLU A 154 1.42 14.82 -15.34
N TRP A 155 1.47 14.10 -14.23
CA TRP A 155 1.37 12.63 -14.20
C TRP A 155 -0.07 12.11 -14.20
N GLY A 156 -1.06 13.03 -14.30
CA GLY A 156 -2.47 12.71 -14.36
C GLY A 156 -3.08 12.34 -13.00
N ILE A 157 -2.48 12.78 -11.91
CA ILE A 157 -2.89 12.44 -10.55
C ILE A 157 -3.21 13.73 -9.78
N ALA A 158 -4.35 13.74 -9.07
CA ALA A 158 -4.68 14.78 -8.12
C ALA A 158 -5.25 14.19 -6.83
N PHE A 159 -4.84 14.70 -5.68
CA PHE A 159 -5.43 14.35 -4.38
C PHE A 159 -6.63 15.24 -4.09
N GLY A 160 -7.68 14.64 -3.51
CA GLY A 160 -8.80 15.41 -2.95
C GLY A 160 -8.49 15.95 -1.55
N ASP A 161 -9.44 16.74 -1.03
CA ASP A 161 -9.39 17.35 0.30
C ASP A 161 -10.57 16.92 1.20
N THR A 162 -11.16 15.77 0.90
CA THR A 162 -12.34 15.21 1.57
C THR A 162 -12.01 13.88 2.24
N VAL A 163 -12.83 13.46 3.21
CA VAL A 163 -12.70 12.16 3.87
C VAL A 163 -13.61 11.15 3.18
N ILE A 164 -13.09 10.00 2.82
CA ILE A 164 -13.86 8.90 2.26
C ILE A 164 -14.44 8.02 3.38
N LYS A 165 -15.74 7.74 3.24
CA LYS A 165 -16.49 6.83 4.11
C LYS A 165 -17.28 5.83 3.27
N ASP A 166 -17.12 4.53 3.54
CA ASP A 166 -17.88 3.48 2.85
C ASP A 166 -18.44 2.46 3.84
N THR A 167 -19.65 2.69 4.34
CA THR A 167 -20.30 1.80 5.30
C THR A 167 -20.76 0.47 4.71
N ALA A 168 -20.83 0.35 3.38
CA ALA A 168 -21.18 -0.89 2.70
C ALA A 168 -19.99 -1.86 2.58
N SER A 169 -18.75 -1.31 2.59
CA SER A 169 -17.52 -2.08 2.46
C SER A 169 -16.45 -1.51 3.39
N ALA A 170 -16.57 -1.77 4.69
CA ALA A 170 -15.63 -1.30 5.69
C ALA A 170 -15.26 -2.39 6.70
N ALA A 171 -14.05 -2.28 7.22
CA ALA A 171 -13.54 -3.09 8.33
C ALA A 171 -13.89 -2.50 9.71
N SER A 172 -14.40 -1.26 9.75
CA SER A 172 -14.80 -0.57 10.98
C SER A 172 -16.26 -0.08 10.91
N PRO A 173 -16.98 0.00 12.04
CA PRO A 173 -18.38 0.42 12.06
C PRO A 173 -18.62 1.87 11.61
N ASP A 174 -17.62 2.74 11.75
CA ASP A 174 -17.69 4.14 11.32
C ASP A 174 -17.58 4.32 9.80
N GLY A 175 -17.16 3.27 9.08
CA GLY A 175 -16.96 3.27 7.64
C GLY A 175 -15.68 3.94 7.16
N LEU A 176 -14.78 4.36 8.06
CA LEU A 176 -13.53 5.05 7.73
C LEU A 176 -12.38 4.09 7.36
N SER A 177 -12.46 2.82 7.78
CA SER A 177 -11.54 1.76 7.34
C SER A 177 -12.11 1.06 6.11
N VAL A 178 -11.98 1.68 4.96
CA VAL A 178 -12.59 1.22 3.71
C VAL A 178 -11.92 -0.05 3.22
N ILE A 179 -12.72 -1.11 2.98
CA ILE A 179 -12.26 -2.30 2.26
C ILE A 179 -12.35 -1.98 0.78
N ALA A 180 -11.19 -1.88 0.14
CA ALA A 180 -11.08 -1.46 -1.25
C ALA A 180 -11.61 -2.52 -2.23
N THR A 181 -12.20 -2.04 -3.31
CA THR A 181 -12.48 -2.80 -4.52
C THR A 181 -11.24 -2.81 -5.41
N LEU A 182 -10.95 -3.94 -6.04
CA LEU A 182 -9.81 -4.15 -6.93
C LEU A 182 -10.27 -4.04 -8.39
N PRO A 183 -10.00 -2.93 -9.11
CA PRO A 183 -10.34 -2.78 -10.52
C PRO A 183 -9.67 -3.87 -11.38
N THR A 184 -10.31 -4.28 -12.47
CA THR A 184 -9.83 -5.37 -13.33
C THR A 184 -9.10 -4.91 -14.58
N GLU A 185 -9.12 -3.61 -14.84
CA GLU A 185 -8.60 -3.00 -16.08
C GLU A 185 -7.57 -1.90 -15.76
N GLY A 186 -6.77 -1.56 -16.77
CA GLY A 186 -5.74 -0.54 -16.69
C GLY A 186 -4.42 -1.01 -16.07
N VAL A 187 -3.43 -0.12 -16.07
CA VAL A 187 -2.07 -0.41 -15.56
C VAL A 187 -2.06 -0.72 -14.06
N GLY A 188 -2.95 -0.10 -13.29
CA GLY A 188 -3.10 -0.34 -11.85
C GLY A 188 -3.55 -1.76 -11.51
N ALA A 189 -4.31 -2.41 -12.38
CA ALA A 189 -4.77 -3.77 -12.19
C ALA A 189 -3.63 -4.81 -12.13
N SER A 190 -2.46 -4.50 -12.66
CA SER A 190 -1.28 -5.36 -12.59
C SER A 190 -0.79 -5.56 -11.15
N LEU A 191 -0.96 -4.56 -10.27
CA LEU A 191 -0.45 -4.60 -8.90
C LEU A 191 -1.20 -5.57 -7.97
N HIS A 192 -2.37 -6.06 -8.39
CA HIS A 192 -3.14 -7.04 -7.61
C HIS A 192 -3.53 -8.29 -8.41
N SER A 193 -2.98 -8.48 -9.61
CA SER A 193 -3.26 -9.64 -10.47
C SER A 193 -2.99 -10.96 -9.77
N ASP A 194 -1.87 -11.07 -9.08
CA ASP A 194 -1.44 -12.27 -8.36
C ASP A 194 -2.33 -12.54 -7.14
N MET A 195 -2.71 -11.50 -6.42
CA MET A 195 -3.61 -11.60 -5.27
C MET A 195 -5.00 -12.05 -5.69
N ARG A 196 -5.52 -11.54 -6.83
CA ARG A 196 -6.82 -11.96 -7.37
C ARG A 196 -6.85 -13.43 -7.82
N ALA A 197 -5.71 -14.00 -8.16
CA ALA A 197 -5.61 -15.41 -8.54
C ALA A 197 -5.68 -16.36 -7.34
N LEU A 198 -5.66 -15.86 -6.10
CA LEU A 198 -5.76 -16.68 -4.89
C LEU A 198 -7.19 -17.17 -4.68
N SER A 199 -7.34 -18.39 -4.18
CA SER A 199 -8.65 -18.99 -3.83
C SER A 199 -9.35 -18.25 -2.67
N SER A 200 -8.55 -17.67 -1.75
CA SER A 200 -9.00 -16.79 -0.68
C SER A 200 -8.23 -15.48 -0.79
N GLN A 201 -8.90 -14.42 -1.21
CA GLN A 201 -8.27 -13.12 -1.38
C GLN A 201 -8.22 -12.39 -0.04
N PRO A 202 -7.04 -11.88 0.38
CA PRO A 202 -6.96 -10.99 1.52
C PRO A 202 -7.68 -9.67 1.20
N ILE A 203 -8.26 -9.05 2.22
CA ILE A 203 -8.87 -7.73 2.05
C ILE A 203 -7.80 -6.64 2.03
N VAL A 204 -8.01 -5.61 1.22
CA VAL A 204 -7.15 -4.42 1.20
C VAL A 204 -7.88 -3.28 1.87
N VAL A 205 -7.25 -2.65 2.85
CA VAL A 205 -7.89 -1.61 3.66
C VAL A 205 -7.18 -0.28 3.47
N ALA A 206 -7.95 0.76 3.14
CA ALA A 206 -7.53 2.16 3.18
C ALA A 206 -8.29 2.87 4.30
N LYS A 207 -7.59 3.20 5.38
CA LYS A 207 -8.15 3.88 6.53
C LYS A 207 -7.89 5.37 6.44
N ASN A 208 -8.84 6.20 6.89
CA ASN A 208 -8.74 7.66 6.85
C ASN A 208 -8.29 8.17 5.48
N ALA A 209 -8.98 7.73 4.43
CA ALA A 209 -8.57 8.01 3.07
C ALA A 209 -9.16 9.30 2.51
N THR A 210 -8.40 9.96 1.63
CA THR A 210 -8.87 10.99 0.70
C THR A 210 -8.96 10.41 -0.72
N PRO A 211 -9.83 10.92 -1.61
CA PRO A 211 -9.87 10.43 -2.98
C PRO A 211 -8.61 10.80 -3.76
N VAL A 212 -8.21 9.93 -4.68
CA VAL A 212 -7.15 10.18 -5.67
C VAL A 212 -7.79 10.18 -7.04
N TYR A 213 -7.71 11.30 -7.74
CA TYR A 213 -8.35 11.46 -9.04
C TYR A 213 -7.39 11.15 -10.18
N SER A 214 -7.83 10.36 -11.15
CA SER A 214 -7.17 10.20 -12.46
C SER A 214 -7.65 11.30 -13.40
N LEU A 215 -6.79 12.25 -13.76
CA LEU A 215 -7.14 13.41 -14.60
C LEU A 215 -7.28 13.07 -16.08
N PHE A 216 -6.68 11.95 -16.50
CA PHE A 216 -6.80 11.38 -17.83
C PHE A 216 -6.50 9.88 -17.77
N THR A 217 -6.90 9.13 -18.78
CA THR A 217 -6.56 7.71 -18.90
C THR A 217 -5.24 7.53 -19.66
N GLU A 218 -5.02 8.31 -20.72
CA GLU A 218 -3.80 8.29 -21.53
C GLU A 218 -3.50 9.68 -22.05
N LYS A 219 -2.25 10.13 -21.91
CA LYS A 219 -1.74 11.42 -22.42
C LYS A 219 -0.21 11.40 -22.44
N ASN A 220 0.41 11.84 -23.56
CA ASN A 220 1.86 12.03 -23.66
C ASN A 220 2.68 10.81 -23.21
N GLN A 221 2.33 9.59 -23.66
CA GLN A 221 2.97 8.31 -23.29
C GLN A 221 2.77 7.91 -21.81
N ARG A 222 1.97 8.67 -21.06
CA ARG A 222 1.55 8.35 -19.69
C ARG A 222 0.18 7.68 -19.72
N THR A 223 0.05 6.58 -18.99
CA THR A 223 -1.20 5.85 -18.80
C THR A 223 -1.54 5.83 -17.33
N VAL A 224 -2.74 6.26 -16.98
CA VAL A 224 -3.18 6.39 -15.57
C VAL A 224 -4.41 5.53 -15.35
N SER A 225 -4.43 4.79 -14.24
CA SER A 225 -5.62 4.04 -13.82
C SER A 225 -5.63 3.75 -12.33
N SER A 226 -6.82 3.49 -11.81
CA SER A 226 -7.05 3.08 -10.43
C SER A 226 -6.35 1.76 -10.10
N VAL A 227 -5.75 1.68 -8.91
CA VAL A 227 -5.28 0.45 -8.27
C VAL A 227 -6.33 -0.04 -7.27
N LEU A 228 -6.87 0.88 -6.48
CA LEU A 228 -7.86 0.61 -5.43
C LEU A 228 -8.98 1.64 -5.54
N SER A 229 -10.22 1.18 -5.43
CA SER A 229 -11.39 2.06 -5.41
C SER A 229 -12.39 1.66 -4.33
N THR A 230 -13.32 2.55 -4.03
CA THR A 230 -14.45 2.29 -3.13
C THR A 230 -15.59 1.55 -3.87
N THR A 231 -16.64 1.22 -3.14
CA THR A 231 -17.93 0.88 -3.77
C THR A 231 -18.61 2.13 -4.35
N LYS A 232 -19.63 1.94 -5.18
CA LYS A 232 -20.44 3.05 -5.75
C LYS A 232 -21.30 3.77 -4.70
N SER A 233 -21.41 3.22 -3.50
CA SER A 233 -22.21 3.78 -2.40
C SER A 233 -21.37 4.60 -1.41
N ALA A 234 -20.07 4.70 -1.62
CA ALA A 234 -19.19 5.50 -0.78
C ALA A 234 -19.58 6.97 -0.74
N LEU A 235 -19.23 7.62 0.35
CA LEU A 235 -19.42 9.05 0.58
C LEU A 235 -18.04 9.72 0.63
N SER A 236 -17.93 10.84 -0.05
CA SER A 236 -16.86 11.82 0.11
C SER A 236 -17.40 12.96 0.93
N ILE A 237 -16.79 13.23 2.09
CA ILE A 237 -17.26 14.18 3.08
C ILE A 237 -16.28 15.34 3.17
N ALA A 238 -16.74 16.53 2.81
CA ALA A 238 -15.95 17.76 2.89
C ALA A 238 -15.89 18.29 4.33
N SER A 239 -14.97 19.19 4.61
CA SER A 239 -14.78 19.81 5.93
C SER A 239 -16.00 20.61 6.44
N ASP A 240 -16.85 21.09 5.52
CA ASP A 240 -18.12 21.77 5.83
C ASP A 240 -19.29 20.79 6.08
N GLY A 241 -19.02 19.48 6.00
CA GLY A 241 -20.03 18.44 6.16
C GLY A 241 -20.80 18.11 4.88
N THR A 242 -20.48 18.73 3.74
CA THR A 242 -21.09 18.38 2.46
C THR A 242 -20.70 16.95 2.05
N GLU A 243 -21.71 16.14 1.72
CA GLU A 243 -21.53 14.75 1.31
C GLU A 243 -21.78 14.60 -0.20
N SER A 244 -20.88 13.88 -0.87
CA SER A 244 -21.06 13.45 -2.26
C SER A 244 -20.98 11.93 -2.32
N ARG A 245 -21.99 11.30 -2.94
CA ARG A 245 -22.02 9.85 -3.12
C ARG A 245 -21.44 9.45 -4.47
N GLY A 246 -20.57 8.45 -4.47
CA GLY A 246 -19.96 7.95 -5.71
C GLY A 246 -18.96 6.84 -5.46
N GLN A 247 -18.31 6.42 -6.54
CA GLN A 247 -17.11 5.59 -6.49
C GLN A 247 -15.89 6.51 -6.55
N TYR A 248 -14.93 6.27 -5.68
CA TYR A 248 -13.71 7.07 -5.56
C TYR A 248 -12.50 6.16 -5.63
N ASP A 249 -11.46 6.59 -6.33
CA ASP A 249 -10.18 5.92 -6.27
C ASP A 249 -9.46 6.27 -4.98
N LEU A 250 -8.86 5.25 -4.34
CA LEU A 250 -8.10 5.34 -3.10
C LEU A 250 -6.59 5.25 -3.36
N MET A 251 -6.23 4.62 -4.47
CA MET A 251 -4.87 4.51 -4.96
C MET A 251 -4.88 4.46 -6.47
N THR A 252 -3.97 5.21 -7.09
CA THR A 252 -3.84 5.36 -8.55
C THR A 252 -2.40 5.14 -8.97
N LEU A 253 -2.20 4.45 -10.09
CA LEU A 253 -0.89 4.27 -10.72
C LEU A 253 -0.85 5.02 -12.04
N SER A 254 0.15 5.88 -12.20
CA SER A 254 0.57 6.45 -13.47
C SER A 254 1.86 5.79 -13.93
N ARG A 255 1.91 5.44 -15.21
CA ARG A 255 3.09 4.85 -15.85
C ARG A 255 3.42 5.61 -17.13
N GLU A 256 4.65 6.08 -17.26
CA GLU A 256 5.18 6.63 -18.49
C GLU A 256 6.06 5.59 -19.20
N SER A 257 5.90 5.46 -20.50
CA SER A 257 6.74 4.59 -21.34
C SER A 257 7.68 5.43 -22.22
N ARG A 258 8.95 5.04 -22.27
CA ARG A 258 9.96 5.67 -23.15
C ARG A 258 10.74 4.61 -23.89
N LEU A 259 10.99 4.83 -25.16
CA LEU A 259 11.86 3.98 -25.97
C LEU A 259 13.31 4.49 -25.88
N LYS A 260 14.22 3.64 -25.41
CA LYS A 260 15.66 3.91 -25.37
C LYS A 260 16.41 2.67 -25.81
N ASP A 261 17.26 2.83 -26.81
CA ASP A 261 18.10 1.73 -27.37
C ASP A 261 17.29 0.46 -27.74
N GLU A 262 16.12 0.66 -28.38
CA GLU A 262 15.16 -0.39 -28.75
C GLU A 262 14.45 -1.09 -27.59
N GLU A 263 14.73 -0.69 -26.34
CA GLU A 263 14.05 -1.21 -25.14
C GLU A 263 13.01 -0.18 -24.66
N THR A 264 11.80 -0.67 -24.31
CA THR A 264 10.79 0.16 -23.65
C THR A 264 11.04 0.22 -22.15
N LEU A 265 11.33 1.41 -21.67
CA LEU A 265 11.60 1.69 -20.28
C LEU A 265 10.39 2.39 -19.66
N TYR A 266 10.21 2.19 -18.36
CA TYR A 266 9.05 2.72 -17.64
C TYR A 266 9.46 3.53 -16.42
N SER A 267 8.75 4.63 -16.20
CA SER A 267 8.74 5.37 -14.95
C SER A 267 7.34 5.30 -14.35
N TYR A 268 7.25 5.36 -13.03
CA TYR A 268 5.99 5.15 -12.32
C TYR A 268 5.74 6.21 -11.26
N VAL A 269 4.48 6.60 -11.10
CA VAL A 269 4.01 7.37 -9.93
C VAL A 269 2.81 6.62 -9.33
N LEU A 270 2.97 6.15 -8.10
CA LEU A 270 1.91 5.51 -7.32
C LEU A 270 1.45 6.50 -6.25
N ALA A 271 0.20 6.92 -6.31
CA ALA A 271 -0.40 7.81 -5.34
C ALA A 271 -1.45 7.08 -4.51
N CYS A 272 -1.35 7.19 -3.20
CA CYS A 272 -2.27 6.60 -2.24
C CYS A 272 -2.88 7.68 -1.34
N GLY A 273 -4.20 7.76 -1.28
CA GLY A 273 -4.95 8.72 -0.46
C GLY A 273 -5.05 8.34 1.02
N SER A 274 -4.27 7.38 1.50
CA SER A 274 -4.27 6.95 2.89
C SER A 274 -2.84 6.73 3.38
N VAL A 275 -2.42 7.51 4.36
CA VAL A 275 -1.15 7.30 5.08
C VAL A 275 -1.24 6.05 5.94
N ASP A 276 -2.38 5.82 6.59
CA ASP A 276 -2.65 4.63 7.42
C ASP A 276 -2.58 3.31 6.60
N PHE A 277 -2.57 3.39 5.26
CA PHE A 277 -2.34 2.22 4.40
C PHE A 277 -1.01 1.52 4.69
N THR A 278 -0.04 2.28 5.19
CA THR A 278 1.32 1.82 5.51
C THR A 278 1.50 1.41 6.97
N ASP A 279 0.42 1.37 7.76
CA ASP A 279 0.48 1.00 9.17
C ASP A 279 0.88 -0.47 9.36
N ASP A 280 1.63 -0.72 10.43
CA ASP A 280 2.08 -2.06 10.83
C ASP A 280 0.92 -3.04 10.95
N SER A 281 -0.22 -2.60 11.51
CA SER A 281 -1.43 -3.42 11.66
C SER A 281 -1.98 -3.98 10.34
N TYR A 282 -1.71 -3.34 9.20
CA TYR A 282 -2.11 -3.79 7.87
C TYR A 282 -0.98 -4.47 7.08
N LEU A 283 0.29 -4.17 7.40
CA LEU A 283 1.43 -4.70 6.66
C LEU A 283 1.93 -6.05 7.22
N THR A 284 1.68 -6.35 8.49
CA THR A 284 2.20 -7.56 9.13
C THR A 284 1.22 -8.74 9.13
N LYS A 285 -0.09 -8.51 8.96
CA LYS A 285 -1.12 -9.55 9.03
C LYS A 285 -1.49 -10.10 7.66
N ASN A 286 -1.51 -11.44 7.49
CA ASN A 286 -1.91 -12.11 6.24
C ASN A 286 -3.39 -11.90 5.84
N SER A 287 -4.22 -11.50 6.79
CA SER A 287 -5.63 -11.16 6.50
C SER A 287 -5.78 -9.91 5.63
N TYR A 288 -4.73 -9.08 5.55
CA TYR A 288 -4.71 -7.86 4.74
C TYR A 288 -3.77 -7.99 3.55
N GLY A 289 -4.23 -7.55 2.38
CA GLY A 289 -3.48 -7.52 1.13
C GLY A 289 -2.70 -6.22 0.89
N ASN A 290 -2.64 -5.31 1.86
CA ASN A 290 -1.92 -4.04 1.74
C ASN A 290 -0.45 -4.27 1.39
N ARG A 291 0.20 -5.19 2.10
CA ARG A 291 1.57 -5.60 1.85
C ARG A 291 1.77 -6.15 0.44
N ASP A 292 0.82 -6.98 -0.03
CA ASP A 292 0.93 -7.62 -1.34
C ASP A 292 0.88 -6.60 -2.49
N ILE A 293 0.05 -5.55 -2.35
CA ILE A 293 0.01 -4.42 -3.30
C ILE A 293 1.36 -3.70 -3.33
N LEU A 294 1.95 -3.41 -2.17
CA LEU A 294 3.25 -2.72 -2.09
C LEU A 294 4.39 -3.58 -2.65
N TYR A 295 4.41 -4.88 -2.37
CA TYR A 295 5.39 -5.77 -2.97
C TYR A 295 5.23 -5.90 -4.49
N ALA A 296 4.00 -5.96 -4.99
CA ALA A 296 3.75 -5.95 -6.43
C ALA A 296 4.23 -4.65 -7.08
N ALA A 297 4.05 -3.50 -6.41
CA ALA A 297 4.59 -2.21 -6.87
C ALA A 297 6.13 -2.23 -6.87
N MET A 298 6.76 -2.66 -5.77
CA MET A 298 8.23 -2.78 -5.71
C MET A 298 8.78 -3.69 -6.81
N LYS A 299 8.10 -4.82 -7.09
CA LYS A 299 8.46 -5.73 -8.16
C LYS A 299 8.36 -5.06 -9.53
N ALA A 300 7.25 -4.38 -9.81
CA ALA A 300 7.05 -3.67 -11.08
C ALA A 300 8.10 -2.57 -11.28
N PHE A 301 8.47 -1.86 -10.21
CA PHE A 301 9.42 -0.74 -10.25
C PHE A 301 10.89 -1.20 -10.30
N ASN A 302 11.21 -2.38 -9.80
CA ASN A 302 12.57 -2.92 -9.74
C ASN A 302 12.75 -4.21 -10.56
N ARG A 303 12.07 -4.34 -11.68
CA ARG A 303 12.27 -5.41 -12.66
C ARG A 303 12.27 -6.83 -12.05
N ASP A 304 11.24 -7.13 -11.27
CA ASP A 304 11.01 -8.48 -10.72
C ASP A 304 12.03 -8.99 -9.68
N MET A 305 12.82 -8.11 -9.07
CA MET A 305 13.80 -8.49 -8.05
C MET A 305 13.23 -8.73 -6.64
N VAL A 306 11.92 -8.63 -6.47
CA VAL A 306 11.24 -8.80 -5.17
C VAL A 306 10.49 -10.12 -5.12
N PRO A 307 10.74 -10.99 -4.12
CA PRO A 307 10.00 -12.23 -3.96
C PRO A 307 8.60 -11.93 -3.42
N ILE A 308 7.58 -12.13 -4.26
CA ILE A 308 6.17 -12.06 -3.86
C ILE A 308 5.63 -13.48 -3.62
N LYS A 309 4.45 -13.59 -3.00
CA LYS A 309 3.77 -14.86 -2.64
C LYS A 309 4.46 -15.65 -1.52
N ILE A 310 5.44 -15.06 -0.83
CA ILE A 310 6.03 -15.64 0.36
C ILE A 310 5.45 -14.90 1.57
N ASN A 311 4.53 -15.53 2.25
CA ASN A 311 3.84 -14.96 3.40
C ASN A 311 4.58 -15.26 4.70
N TYR A 312 4.36 -14.42 5.73
CA TYR A 312 4.79 -14.73 7.08
C TYR A 312 4.17 -16.04 7.57
N ARG A 313 4.91 -16.81 8.32
CA ARG A 313 4.37 -17.96 9.04
C ARG A 313 4.01 -17.54 10.46
N TYR A 314 2.72 -17.35 10.69
CA TYR A 314 2.21 -16.95 11.99
C TYR A 314 2.35 -18.10 13.00
N PHE A 315 2.71 -17.74 14.24
CA PHE A 315 2.78 -18.71 15.33
C PHE A 315 1.38 -19.01 15.88
N ASP A 316 0.56 -17.97 16.03
CA ASP A 316 -0.84 -18.06 16.47
C ASP A 316 -1.67 -16.99 15.74
N ASP A 317 -2.07 -17.24 14.49
CA ASP A 317 -2.95 -16.31 13.79
C ASP A 317 -4.42 -16.72 13.97
N THR A 318 -5.08 -16.09 14.92
CA THR A 318 -6.52 -16.20 15.15
C THR A 318 -7.29 -15.01 14.57
N SER A 319 -6.63 -14.11 13.84
CA SER A 319 -7.28 -12.91 13.31
C SER A 319 -8.24 -13.25 12.18
N LEU A 320 -9.52 -12.89 12.36
CA LEU A 320 -10.53 -12.92 11.32
C LEU A 320 -10.70 -11.50 10.76
N SER A 321 -10.39 -11.33 9.48
CA SER A 321 -10.73 -10.10 8.78
C SER A 321 -12.10 -10.26 8.11
N VAL A 322 -13.13 -9.70 8.73
CA VAL A 322 -14.50 -9.70 8.21
C VAL A 322 -14.98 -8.27 8.01
N SER A 323 -15.74 -8.03 6.95
CA SER A 323 -16.39 -6.74 6.77
C SER A 323 -17.57 -6.58 7.73
N THR A 324 -17.91 -5.34 8.08
CA THR A 324 -19.09 -5.03 8.89
C THR A 324 -20.38 -5.60 8.27
N ALA A 325 -20.49 -5.61 6.94
CA ALA A 325 -21.62 -6.21 6.24
C ALA A 325 -21.69 -7.73 6.45
N GLN A 326 -20.55 -8.43 6.42
CA GLN A 326 -20.48 -9.87 6.72
C GLN A 326 -20.84 -10.17 8.17
N THR A 327 -20.33 -9.38 9.12
CA THR A 327 -20.66 -9.49 10.55
C THR A 327 -22.15 -9.31 10.78
N ASN A 328 -22.77 -8.29 10.18
CA ASN A 328 -24.21 -8.05 10.27
C ASN A 328 -25.02 -9.18 9.62
N GLY A 329 -24.57 -9.73 8.49
CA GLY A 329 -25.17 -10.88 7.84
C GLY A 329 -25.22 -12.12 8.76
N TRP A 330 -24.09 -12.43 9.41
CA TRP A 330 -24.01 -13.53 10.37
C TRP A 330 -24.84 -13.30 11.63
N LEU A 331 -24.87 -12.05 12.15
CA LEU A 331 -25.74 -11.69 13.28
C LEU A 331 -27.22 -11.92 12.98
N ILE A 332 -27.69 -11.53 11.79
CA ILE A 332 -29.07 -11.75 11.36
C ILE A 332 -29.32 -13.24 11.17
N ALA A 333 -28.42 -13.96 10.52
CA ALA A 333 -28.59 -15.39 10.26
C ALA A 333 -28.68 -16.22 11.56
N LEU A 334 -27.74 -15.99 12.48
CA LEU A 334 -27.63 -16.77 13.72
C LEU A 334 -28.51 -16.21 14.85
N GLY A 335 -28.66 -14.88 14.95
CA GLY A 335 -29.40 -14.21 16.02
C GLY A 335 -30.91 -14.13 15.77
N VAL A 336 -31.34 -14.10 14.52
CA VAL A 336 -32.77 -13.92 14.16
C VAL A 336 -33.31 -15.10 13.38
N ALA A 337 -32.70 -15.45 12.25
CA ALA A 337 -33.26 -16.45 11.34
C ALA A 337 -33.26 -17.85 11.95
N LEU A 338 -32.18 -18.28 12.59
CA LEU A 338 -32.09 -19.60 13.23
C LEU A 338 -33.07 -19.75 14.41
N PRO A 339 -33.15 -18.82 15.39
CA PRO A 339 -34.18 -18.90 16.44
C PRO A 339 -35.61 -18.87 15.91
N ALA A 340 -35.91 -18.04 14.90
CA ALA A 340 -37.24 -18.00 14.26
C ALA A 340 -37.60 -19.34 13.62
N ALA A 341 -36.65 -19.97 12.92
CA ALA A 341 -36.86 -21.30 12.32
C ALA A 341 -37.17 -22.38 13.37
N VAL A 342 -36.44 -22.34 14.51
CA VAL A 342 -36.68 -23.27 15.63
C VAL A 342 -38.07 -23.06 16.25
N LEU A 343 -38.49 -21.79 16.45
CA LEU A 343 -39.80 -21.46 16.96
C LEU A 343 -40.93 -21.91 16.02
N LEU A 344 -40.76 -21.70 14.70
CA LEU A 344 -41.72 -22.16 13.69
C LEU A 344 -41.82 -23.68 13.69
N ALA A 345 -40.69 -24.38 13.73
CA ALA A 345 -40.71 -25.85 13.81
C ALA A 345 -41.42 -26.34 15.09
N GLY A 346 -41.15 -25.70 16.24
CA GLY A 346 -41.81 -25.97 17.51
C GLY A 346 -43.34 -25.75 17.43
N ALA A 347 -43.77 -24.64 16.81
CA ALA A 347 -45.17 -24.30 16.63
C ALA A 347 -45.90 -25.36 15.72
N VAL A 348 -45.25 -25.74 14.63
CA VAL A 348 -45.80 -26.81 13.73
C VAL A 348 -45.97 -28.14 14.47
N VAL A 349 -44.97 -28.56 15.26
CA VAL A 349 -45.04 -29.78 16.05
C VAL A 349 -46.14 -29.68 17.09
N TYR A 350 -46.26 -28.54 17.78
CA TYR A 350 -47.30 -28.29 18.78
C TYR A 350 -48.70 -28.37 18.18
N VAL A 351 -48.95 -27.71 17.04
CA VAL A 351 -50.25 -27.73 16.35
C VAL A 351 -50.58 -29.15 15.87
N ARG A 352 -49.62 -29.88 15.28
CA ARG A 352 -49.84 -31.27 14.86
C ARG A 352 -50.20 -32.19 16.02
N ARG A 353 -49.57 -32.05 17.19
CA ARG A 353 -49.89 -32.86 18.37
C ARG A 353 -51.23 -32.52 19.00
N ARG A 354 -51.75 -31.31 18.80
CA ARG A 354 -53.05 -30.90 19.31
C ARG A 354 -54.23 -31.35 18.43
N HIS A 355 -53.96 -31.72 17.20
CA HIS A 355 -54.96 -32.20 16.24
C HIS A 355 -54.90 -33.73 15.98
N LEU A 356 -54.02 -34.43 16.72
CA LEU A 356 -54.02 -35.89 16.90
C LEU A 356 -54.63 -36.23 18.25
#